data_380502bcbc785e0b40d7a77e12716b5d
#
_entry.id   380502bcbc785e0b40d7a77e12716b5d
#
_cell.length_a   1.000
_cell.length_b   1.000
_cell.length_c   1.000
_cell.angle_alpha   90.00
_cell.angle_beta   90.00
_cell.angle_gamma   90.00
#
_symmetry.space_group_name_H-M   'P 1'
#
loop_
_entity.id
_entity.type
_entity.pdbx_description
1 polymer ?
#
loop_
_entity_poly.entity_id
_entity_poly.type
_entity_poly.pdbx_seq_one_letter_code
_entity_poly.pdbx_strand_id
1 'polypeptide(L)'
;MALDSGVLARSFQIAADEMTKLAPFIDDLDGVGGGDCDTGTNARVTFQTLAHGCEQLSDSDPLSVGLDCAIQSGIRGALGHCGVLLVSILSSWHSALDDASITPVFLRRMLLATPSALKAAHAQGSATDAM
;
A
#
# COMPACT_ATOMS: atom_id res chain seq x y z
N MET A 1 -16.99 5.12 -14.69
CA MET A 1 -15.92 4.09 -14.76
C MET A 1 -15.95 3.31 -13.46
N ALA A 2 -16.22 2.03 -13.51
CA ALA A 2 -16.11 1.17 -12.34
C ALA A 2 -14.63 0.86 -12.10
N LEU A 3 -14.16 1.04 -10.88
CA LEU A 3 -12.87 0.53 -10.46
C LEU A 3 -13.09 -0.91 -9.98
N ASP A 4 -12.46 -1.83 -10.66
CA ASP A 4 -12.48 -3.24 -10.39
C ASP A 4 -11.10 -3.73 -9.91
N SER A 5 -11.00 -4.99 -9.55
CA SER A 5 -9.75 -5.59 -9.11
C SER A 5 -8.68 -5.59 -10.18
N GLY A 6 -9.03 -5.64 -11.45
CA GLY A 6 -8.07 -5.57 -12.55
C GLY A 6 -7.40 -4.21 -12.66
N VAL A 7 -8.14 -3.11 -12.48
CA VAL A 7 -7.57 -1.76 -12.43
C VAL A 7 -6.63 -1.63 -11.22
N LEU A 8 -7.03 -2.16 -10.06
CA LEU A 8 -6.20 -2.14 -8.86
C LEU A 8 -4.89 -2.93 -9.06
N ALA A 9 -4.98 -4.14 -9.61
CA ALA A 9 -3.81 -4.98 -9.90
C ALA A 9 -2.82 -4.27 -10.84
N ARG A 10 -3.32 -3.69 -11.93
CA ARG A 10 -2.51 -2.90 -12.87
C ARG A 10 -1.88 -1.69 -12.19
N SER A 11 -2.60 -1.02 -11.31
CA SER A 11 -2.08 0.14 -10.56
C SER A 11 -0.91 -0.24 -9.66
N PHE A 12 -1.00 -1.35 -8.94
CA PHE A 12 0.10 -1.85 -8.12
C PHE A 12 1.28 -2.30 -8.97
N GLN A 13 1.04 -2.92 -10.13
CA GLN A 13 2.12 -3.31 -11.05
C GLN A 13 2.87 -2.09 -11.59
N ILE A 14 2.14 -1.06 -12.02
CA ILE A 14 2.75 0.21 -12.49
C ILE A 14 3.54 0.85 -11.35
N ALA A 15 2.99 0.88 -10.13
CA ALA A 15 3.70 1.43 -8.98
C ALA A 15 4.98 0.64 -8.67
N ALA A 16 4.95 -0.69 -8.75
CA ALA A 16 6.12 -1.54 -8.57
C ALA A 16 7.21 -1.27 -9.64
N ASP A 17 6.80 -1.12 -10.90
CA ASP A 17 7.70 -0.84 -12.01
C ASP A 17 8.35 0.55 -11.87
N GLU A 18 7.57 1.56 -11.50
CA GLU A 18 8.11 2.91 -11.25
C GLU A 18 9.01 2.94 -10.01
N MET A 19 8.65 2.26 -8.94
CA MET A 19 9.52 2.15 -7.75
C MET A 19 10.82 1.41 -8.05
N THR A 20 10.84 0.47 -8.99
CA THR A 20 12.08 -0.20 -9.43
C THR A 20 13.06 0.81 -10.03
N LYS A 21 12.57 1.83 -10.74
CA LYS A 21 13.39 2.90 -11.31
C LYS A 21 13.84 3.92 -10.25
N LEU A 22 12.99 4.22 -9.30
CA LEU A 22 13.19 5.28 -8.31
C LEU A 22 13.91 4.81 -7.04
N ALA A 23 13.87 3.50 -6.74
CA ALA A 23 14.40 2.96 -5.49
C ALA A 23 15.86 3.37 -5.22
N PRO A 24 16.82 3.28 -6.16
CA PRO A 24 18.19 3.69 -5.90
C PRO A 24 18.32 5.16 -5.50
N PHE A 25 17.54 6.03 -6.14
CA PHE A 25 17.55 7.46 -5.82
C PHE A 25 16.94 7.75 -4.44
N ILE A 26 15.86 7.05 -4.08
CA ILE A 26 15.22 7.19 -2.76
C ILE A 26 16.13 6.64 -1.67
N ASP A 27 16.80 5.52 -1.90
CA ASP A 27 17.75 4.92 -0.96
C ASP A 27 18.94 5.87 -0.71
N ASP A 28 19.44 6.52 -1.77
CA ASP A 28 20.51 7.54 -1.64
C ASP A 28 20.04 8.75 -0.82
N LEU A 29 18.82 9.24 -1.04
CA LEU A 29 18.25 10.35 -0.26
C LEU A 29 18.03 9.97 1.20
N ASP A 30 17.61 8.76 1.48
CA ASP A 30 17.43 8.22 2.82
C ASP A 30 18.77 8.20 3.57
N GLY A 31 19.85 7.77 2.92
CA GLY A 31 21.20 7.81 3.46
C GLY A 31 21.69 9.22 3.82
N VAL A 32 21.39 10.22 2.98
CA VAL A 32 21.69 11.62 3.26
C VAL A 32 20.95 12.13 4.50
N GLY A 33 19.72 11.65 4.71
CA GLY A 33 18.90 11.96 5.90
C GLY A 33 19.35 11.22 7.18
N GLY A 34 20.33 10.34 7.09
CA GLY A 34 20.80 9.52 8.22
C GLY A 34 20.04 8.21 8.39
N GLY A 35 19.28 7.79 7.38
CA GLY A 35 18.58 6.50 7.33
C GLY A 35 19.49 5.33 6.95
N ASP A 36 18.89 4.17 6.80
CA ASP A 36 19.57 2.89 6.51
C ASP A 36 19.70 2.59 5.01
N CYS A 37 19.36 3.54 4.15
CA CYS A 37 19.46 3.46 2.68
C CYS A 37 18.60 2.36 2.05
N ASP A 38 17.45 2.04 2.62
CA ASP A 38 16.60 0.96 2.13
C ASP A 38 15.12 1.34 1.89
N THR A 39 14.73 2.59 2.14
CA THR A 39 13.34 3.05 2.01
C THR A 39 12.77 2.82 0.61
N GLY A 40 13.53 3.13 -0.44
CA GLY A 40 13.13 2.89 -1.83
C GLY A 40 13.03 1.40 -2.16
N THR A 41 14.00 0.62 -1.72
CA THR A 41 14.01 -0.85 -1.86
C THR A 41 12.81 -1.47 -1.14
N ASN A 42 12.52 -1.07 0.09
CA ASN A 42 11.37 -1.55 0.86
C ASN A 42 10.04 -1.19 0.20
N ALA A 43 9.91 0.03 -0.32
CA ALA A 43 8.73 0.45 -1.07
C ALA A 43 8.53 -0.39 -2.34
N ARG A 44 9.59 -0.61 -3.11
CA ARG A 44 9.56 -1.45 -4.32
C ARG A 44 9.07 -2.86 -3.99
N VAL A 45 9.66 -3.52 -3.02
CA VAL A 45 9.29 -4.88 -2.62
C VAL A 45 7.84 -4.91 -2.13
N THR A 46 7.41 -3.90 -1.39
CA THR A 46 6.02 -3.81 -0.90
C THR A 46 5.04 -3.71 -2.07
N PHE A 47 5.26 -2.82 -3.05
CA PHE A 47 4.38 -2.72 -4.21
C PHE A 47 4.37 -4.00 -5.06
N GLN A 48 5.51 -4.66 -5.23
CA GLN A 48 5.58 -5.98 -5.90
C GLN A 48 4.75 -7.02 -5.17
N THR A 49 4.81 -7.04 -3.85
CA THR A 49 4.02 -7.94 -3.00
C THR A 49 2.52 -7.68 -3.14
N LEU A 50 2.10 -6.41 -3.15
CA LEU A 50 0.69 -6.02 -3.36
C LEU A 50 0.19 -6.44 -4.75
N ALA A 51 0.99 -6.21 -5.79
CA ALA A 51 0.68 -6.63 -7.16
C ALA A 51 0.52 -8.15 -7.25
N HIS A 52 1.45 -8.90 -6.66
CA HIS A 52 1.42 -10.36 -6.62
C HIS A 52 0.14 -10.88 -5.94
N GLY A 53 -0.31 -10.25 -4.88
CA GLY A 53 -1.57 -10.60 -4.20
C GLY A 53 -2.80 -10.52 -5.10
N CYS A 54 -2.73 -9.74 -6.16
CA CYS A 54 -3.83 -9.54 -7.11
C CYS A 54 -3.74 -10.43 -8.38
N GLU A 55 -2.68 -11.21 -8.57
CA GLU A 55 -2.44 -11.94 -9.84
C GLU A 55 -3.51 -12.98 -10.19
N GLN A 56 -4.18 -13.53 -9.20
CA GLN A 56 -5.21 -14.55 -9.40
C GLN A 56 -6.62 -13.99 -9.58
N LEU A 57 -6.76 -12.67 -9.54
CA LEU A 57 -8.05 -12.00 -9.63
C LEU A 57 -8.46 -11.80 -11.08
N SER A 58 -9.78 -11.93 -11.31
CA SER A 58 -10.41 -11.53 -12.57
C SER A 58 -10.62 -10.01 -12.61
N ASP A 59 -10.57 -9.42 -13.80
CA ASP A 59 -10.91 -8.01 -14.01
C ASP A 59 -12.34 -7.66 -13.54
N SER A 60 -13.22 -8.67 -13.47
CA SER A 60 -14.61 -8.51 -13.01
C SER A 60 -14.79 -8.65 -11.49
N ASP A 61 -13.76 -9.04 -10.76
CA ASP A 61 -13.86 -9.14 -9.31
C ASP A 61 -14.06 -7.77 -8.67
N PRO A 62 -14.90 -7.67 -7.62
CA PRO A 62 -15.12 -6.40 -6.91
C PRO A 62 -13.82 -5.81 -6.36
N LEU A 63 -13.74 -4.48 -6.31
CA LEU A 63 -12.60 -3.76 -5.74
C LEU A 63 -12.28 -4.20 -4.29
N SER A 64 -13.30 -4.49 -3.50
CA SER A 64 -13.15 -4.99 -2.12
C SER A 64 -12.36 -6.29 -2.04
N VAL A 65 -12.61 -7.21 -2.97
CA VAL A 65 -11.88 -8.48 -3.07
C VAL A 65 -10.42 -8.23 -3.45
N GLY A 66 -10.19 -7.34 -4.41
CA GLY A 66 -8.83 -6.96 -4.81
C GLY A 66 -8.02 -6.32 -3.68
N LEU A 67 -8.63 -5.39 -2.95
CA LEU A 67 -8.01 -4.77 -1.78
C LEU A 67 -7.72 -5.79 -0.68
N ASP A 68 -8.65 -6.70 -0.39
CA ASP A 68 -8.43 -7.75 0.61
C ASP A 68 -7.25 -8.64 0.24
N CYS A 69 -7.19 -9.13 -1.00
CA CYS A 69 -6.08 -9.94 -1.49
C CYS A 69 -4.73 -9.20 -1.42
N ALA A 70 -4.69 -7.94 -1.83
CA ALA A 70 -3.49 -7.11 -1.74
C ALA A 70 -3.05 -6.92 -0.28
N ILE A 71 -3.98 -6.60 0.63
CA ILE A 71 -3.70 -6.42 2.05
C ILE A 71 -3.16 -7.71 2.67
N GLN A 72 -3.79 -8.86 2.41
CA GLN A 72 -3.33 -10.15 2.91
C GLN A 72 -1.92 -10.49 2.43
N SER A 73 -1.61 -10.19 1.18
CA SER A 73 -0.26 -10.34 0.63
C SER A 73 0.72 -9.36 1.28
N GLY A 74 0.31 -8.10 1.42
CA GLY A 74 1.09 -7.06 2.07
C GLY A 74 1.45 -7.36 3.53
N ILE A 75 0.50 -7.88 4.30
CA ILE A 75 0.75 -8.30 5.71
C ILE A 75 1.88 -9.34 5.79
N ARG A 76 1.98 -10.22 4.80
CA ARG A 76 2.99 -11.28 4.76
C ARG A 76 4.34 -10.85 4.20
N GLY A 77 4.37 -9.85 3.31
CA GLY A 77 5.56 -9.56 2.52
C GLY A 77 5.97 -8.09 2.42
N ALA A 78 5.24 -7.16 3.02
CA ALA A 78 5.66 -5.76 3.08
C ALA A 78 6.91 -5.60 3.93
N LEU A 79 7.82 -4.74 3.51
CA LEU A 79 9.10 -4.53 4.18
C LEU A 79 9.21 -3.12 4.75
N GLY A 80 9.85 -3.05 5.91
CA GLY A 80 10.22 -1.81 6.56
C GLY A 80 9.03 -0.97 7.03
N HIS A 81 9.32 0.19 7.59
CA HIS A 81 8.30 1.12 8.08
C HIS A 81 7.39 1.63 6.95
N CYS A 82 7.96 1.90 5.78
CA CYS A 82 7.24 2.29 4.58
C CYS A 82 6.19 1.25 4.18
N GLY A 83 6.54 -0.04 4.20
CA GLY A 83 5.61 -1.13 3.89
C GLY A 83 4.45 -1.20 4.88
N VAL A 84 4.73 -1.06 6.17
CA VAL A 84 3.69 -1.02 7.21
C VAL A 84 2.73 0.14 7.00
N LEU A 85 3.23 1.33 6.67
CA LEU A 85 2.39 2.49 6.37
C LEU A 85 1.48 2.26 5.17
N LEU A 86 2.02 1.72 4.07
CA LEU A 86 1.25 1.43 2.86
C LEU A 86 0.12 0.43 3.12
N VAL A 87 0.41 -0.67 3.81
CA VAL A 87 -0.61 -1.68 4.15
C VAL A 87 -1.67 -1.11 5.10
N SER A 88 -1.27 -0.27 6.05
CA SER A 88 -2.20 0.40 6.97
C SER A 88 -3.15 1.36 6.25
N ILE A 89 -2.66 2.11 5.26
CA ILE A 89 -3.48 2.97 4.41
C ILE A 89 -4.50 2.12 3.64
N LEU A 90 -4.06 1.06 2.98
CA LEU A 90 -4.94 0.19 2.20
C LEU A 90 -6.00 -0.49 3.07
N SER A 91 -5.63 -0.92 4.28
CA SER A 91 -6.58 -1.49 5.25
C SER A 91 -7.64 -0.48 5.68
N SER A 92 -7.24 0.76 5.89
CA SER A 92 -8.15 1.87 6.19
C SER A 92 -9.12 2.16 5.05
N TRP A 93 -8.63 2.14 3.81
CA TRP A 93 -9.46 2.33 2.62
C TRP A 93 -10.43 1.17 2.43
N HIS A 94 -9.99 -0.07 2.62
CA HIS A 94 -10.85 -1.25 2.57
C HIS A 94 -12.01 -1.15 3.58
N SER A 95 -11.70 -0.72 4.81
CA SER A 95 -12.73 -0.52 5.85
C SER A 95 -13.72 0.62 5.54
N ALA A 96 -13.32 1.59 4.71
CA ALA A 96 -14.18 2.69 4.28
C ALA A 96 -15.04 2.35 3.06
N LEU A 97 -14.81 1.20 2.42
CA LEU A 97 -15.55 0.74 1.26
C LEU A 97 -16.94 0.26 1.67
N ASP A 98 -17.97 1.02 1.27
CA ASP A 98 -19.36 0.58 1.26
C ASP A 98 -19.68 0.10 -0.16
N ASP A 99 -19.99 -1.18 -0.30
CA ASP A 99 -20.47 -1.81 -1.53
C ASP A 99 -20.15 -1.14 -2.89
N ALA A 100 -19.09 -1.63 -3.50
CA ALA A 100 -18.90 -1.83 -4.94
C ALA A 100 -18.60 -0.63 -5.85
N SER A 101 -18.66 0.63 -5.47
CA SER A 101 -18.31 1.70 -6.41
C SER A 101 -17.53 2.85 -5.78
N ILE A 102 -16.52 3.33 -6.51
CA ILE A 102 -15.84 4.58 -6.12
C ILE A 102 -16.79 5.73 -6.42
N THR A 103 -17.35 6.24 -5.34
CA THR A 103 -18.17 7.45 -5.34
C THR A 103 -17.38 8.60 -4.75
N PRO A 104 -17.75 9.87 -4.96
CA PRO A 104 -17.19 10.99 -4.25
C PRO A 104 -17.23 10.83 -2.72
N VAL A 105 -18.26 10.16 -2.21
CA VAL A 105 -18.39 9.84 -0.78
C VAL A 105 -17.28 8.87 -0.33
N PHE A 106 -17.02 7.84 -1.12
CA PHE A 106 -15.93 6.90 -0.83
C PHE A 106 -14.57 7.59 -0.84
N LEU A 107 -14.26 8.39 -1.88
CA LEU A 107 -13.01 9.15 -1.95
C LEU A 107 -12.83 10.06 -0.73
N ARG A 108 -13.90 10.75 -0.30
CA ARG A 108 -13.86 11.55 0.91
C ARG A 108 -13.56 10.72 2.16
N ARG A 109 -14.19 9.56 2.30
CA ARG A 109 -13.93 8.63 3.43
C ARG A 109 -12.48 8.14 3.44
N MET A 110 -11.94 7.76 2.28
CA MET A 110 -10.53 7.38 2.15
C MET A 110 -9.60 8.50 2.63
N LEU A 111 -9.80 9.72 2.14
CA LEU A 111 -8.97 10.87 2.50
C LEU A 111 -9.05 11.19 4.00
N LEU A 112 -10.23 11.08 4.60
CA LEU A 112 -10.41 11.33 6.04
C LEU A 112 -9.86 10.21 6.93
N ALA A 113 -9.84 8.97 6.44
CA ALA A 113 -9.32 7.81 7.17
C ALA A 113 -7.78 7.73 7.16
N THR A 114 -7.14 8.21 6.09
CA THR A 114 -5.69 8.08 5.88
C THR A 114 -4.85 8.68 7.02
N PRO A 115 -5.11 9.90 7.53
CA PRO A 115 -4.30 10.46 8.62
C PRO A 115 -4.34 9.62 9.91
N SER A 116 -5.50 9.07 10.25
CA SER A 116 -5.64 8.21 11.43
C SER A 116 -4.90 6.88 11.27
N ALA A 117 -4.93 6.29 10.08
CA ALA A 117 -4.19 5.08 9.77
C ALA A 117 -2.68 5.30 9.87
N LEU A 118 -2.17 6.40 9.31
CA LEU A 118 -0.76 6.76 9.39
C LEU A 118 -0.31 7.00 10.83
N LYS A 119 -1.12 7.69 11.62
CA LYS A 119 -0.83 7.95 13.03
C LYS A 119 -0.77 6.65 13.85
N ALA A 120 -1.70 5.74 13.63
CA ALA A 120 -1.73 4.45 14.31
C ALA A 120 -0.53 3.58 13.92
N ALA A 121 -0.17 3.51 12.64
CA ALA A 121 0.98 2.75 12.14
C ALA A 121 2.30 3.31 12.69
N HIS A 122 2.45 4.64 12.77
CA HIS A 122 3.63 5.28 13.34
C HIS A 122 3.79 4.97 14.84
N ALA A 123 2.70 4.96 15.60
CA ALA A 123 2.73 4.61 17.02
C ALA A 123 3.17 3.15 17.24
N GLN A 124 2.75 2.22 16.37
CA GLN A 124 3.18 0.82 16.42
C GLN A 124 4.67 0.66 16.09
N GLY A 125 5.19 1.38 15.08
CA GLY A 125 6.61 1.37 14.74
C GLY A 125 7.49 1.87 15.89
N SER A 126 7.12 2.95 16.53
CA SER A 126 7.84 3.51 17.69
C SER A 126 7.87 2.57 18.91
N ALA A 127 6.85 1.76 19.11
CA ALA A 127 6.81 0.79 20.20
C ALA A 127 7.74 -0.41 19.97
N THR A 128 7.99 -0.76 18.69
CA THR A 128 8.90 -1.87 18.33
C THR A 128 10.36 -1.46 18.47
N ASP A 129 10.69 -0.19 18.18
CA ASP A 129 12.05 0.34 18.31
C ASP A 129 12.47 0.58 19.77
N ALA A 130 11.50 0.64 20.71
CA ALA A 130 11.76 0.84 22.14
C ALA A 130 12.00 -0.47 22.91
N MET A 131 11.87 -1.62 22.28
CA MET A 131 12.17 -2.95 22.85
C MET A 131 13.50 -3.50 22.36
#